data_3de03a8e9520865d041fbc1bd42cb203
#
_entry.id   3de03a8e9520865d041fbc1bd42cb203
#
_cell.length_a   1.000
_cell.length_b   1.000
_cell.length_c   1.000
_cell.angle_alpha   90.00
_cell.angle_beta   90.00
_cell.angle_gamma   90.00
#
_symmetry.space_group_name_H-M   'P 1'
#
loop_
_entity.id
_entity.type
_entity.pdbx_description
1 polymer ?
#
loop_
_entity_poly.entity_id
_entity_poly.type
_entity_poly.pdbx_seq_one_letter_code
_entity_poly.pdbx_strand_id
1 'polypeptide(L)'
;MPAATKHAWTDVPLETLSPLLGRKLLTAERMMIAQVFLKTGCIVPAHDHHNEQITYILEGCLRFWLGEHADAPGVVYTDVHAGEVLLIPGGLRHRAEALEDTLDLDVFNPPRQDWLDSSDAYLRREK
;
A
#
# COMPACT_ATOMS: atom_id res chain seq x y z
N MET A 1 2.32 -29.46 13.08
CA MET A 1 3.71 -29.08 12.79
C MET A 1 3.71 -27.89 11.84
N PRO A 2 4.35 -26.79 12.20
CA PRO A 2 4.44 -25.67 11.28
C PRO A 2 5.20 -26.06 10.01
N ALA A 3 4.78 -25.53 8.88
CA ALA A 3 5.41 -25.81 7.61
C ALA A 3 5.56 -24.52 6.80
N ALA A 4 6.64 -24.42 6.03
CA ALA A 4 6.82 -23.33 5.09
C ALA A 4 6.03 -23.61 3.82
N THR A 5 5.48 -22.56 3.23
CA THR A 5 4.79 -22.64 1.95
C THR A 5 5.46 -21.71 0.95
N LYS A 6 5.47 -22.13 -0.31
CA LYS A 6 6.07 -21.35 -1.39
C LYS A 6 4.98 -20.88 -2.34
N HIS A 7 5.05 -19.61 -2.74
CA HIS A 7 4.09 -19.00 -3.65
C HIS A 7 4.82 -18.23 -4.73
N ALA A 8 4.26 -18.22 -5.93
CA ALA A 8 4.74 -17.36 -7.00
C ALA A 8 3.73 -16.23 -7.19
N TRP A 9 4.20 -14.99 -7.34
CA TRP A 9 3.30 -13.86 -7.56
C TRP A 9 2.40 -14.05 -8.78
N THR A 10 2.87 -14.76 -9.81
CA THR A 10 2.08 -15.06 -11.00
C THR A 10 0.84 -15.91 -10.70
N ASP A 11 0.87 -16.66 -9.61
CA ASP A 11 -0.25 -17.51 -9.18
C ASP A 11 -1.20 -16.79 -8.22
N VAL A 12 -0.84 -15.59 -7.76
CA VAL A 12 -1.65 -14.81 -6.84
C VAL A 12 -2.62 -13.95 -7.67
N PRO A 13 -3.94 -14.05 -7.42
CA PRO A 13 -4.91 -13.28 -8.19
C PRO A 13 -4.72 -11.78 -8.01
N LEU A 14 -4.85 -11.03 -9.11
CA LEU A 14 -4.88 -9.58 -9.05
C LEU A 14 -6.27 -9.13 -8.62
N GLU A 15 -6.33 -8.34 -7.56
CA GLU A 15 -7.55 -7.70 -7.11
C GLU A 15 -7.57 -6.28 -7.66
N THR A 16 -8.56 -5.97 -8.49
CA THR A 16 -8.72 -4.62 -9.05
C THR A 16 -9.65 -3.82 -8.14
N LEU A 17 -9.13 -2.78 -7.52
CA LEU A 17 -9.86 -1.95 -6.55
C LEU A 17 -10.49 -0.74 -7.21
N SER A 18 -9.83 -0.22 -8.25
CA SER A 18 -10.30 0.89 -9.05
C SER A 18 -9.61 0.83 -10.42
N PRO A 19 -9.98 1.70 -11.38
CA PRO A 19 -9.28 1.73 -12.68
C PRO A 19 -7.78 1.99 -12.58
N LEU A 20 -7.33 2.64 -11.50
CA LEU A 20 -5.92 3.01 -11.31
C LEU A 20 -5.20 2.19 -10.25
N LEU A 21 -5.91 1.31 -9.53
CA LEU A 21 -5.35 0.64 -8.36
C LEU A 21 -5.67 -0.85 -8.36
N GLY A 22 -4.62 -1.66 -8.28
CA GLY A 22 -4.76 -3.11 -8.09
C GLY A 22 -3.77 -3.60 -7.04
N ARG A 23 -4.00 -4.81 -6.55
CA ARG A 23 -3.07 -5.42 -5.59
C ARG A 23 -3.11 -6.94 -5.66
N LYS A 24 -1.99 -7.53 -5.25
CA LYS A 24 -1.86 -8.96 -4.96
C LYS A 24 -1.34 -9.07 -3.54
N LEU A 25 -1.89 -9.95 -2.72
CA LEU A 25 -1.43 -10.08 -1.36
C LEU A 25 -1.25 -11.53 -0.95
N LEU A 26 -0.33 -11.74 -0.04
CA LEU A 26 -0.08 -13.00 0.66
C LEU A 26 -0.05 -12.69 2.14
N THR A 27 -0.79 -13.46 2.92
CA THR A 27 -0.81 -13.24 4.37
C THR A 27 -0.30 -14.48 5.10
N ALA A 28 0.56 -14.24 6.09
CA ALA A 28 0.95 -15.22 7.08
C ALA A 28 0.19 -14.94 8.37
N GLU A 29 0.55 -15.59 9.45
CA GLU A 29 -0.14 -15.44 10.73
C GLU A 29 0.00 -14.03 11.29
N ARG A 30 1.21 -13.46 11.25
CA ARG A 30 1.53 -12.18 11.88
C ARG A 30 1.98 -11.10 10.91
N MET A 31 2.15 -11.45 9.65
CA MET A 31 2.68 -10.54 8.64
C MET A 31 1.91 -10.71 7.34
N MET A 32 1.83 -9.63 6.60
CA MET A 32 1.25 -9.62 5.26
C MET A 32 2.23 -8.94 4.32
N ILE A 33 2.34 -9.45 3.09
CA ILE A 33 3.10 -8.81 2.03
C ILE A 33 2.18 -8.60 0.85
N ALA A 34 2.27 -7.43 0.22
CA ALA A 34 1.42 -7.10 -0.92
C ALA A 34 2.21 -6.40 -2.01
N GLN A 35 1.91 -6.75 -3.25
CA GLN A 35 2.29 -5.96 -4.41
C GLN A 35 1.12 -5.05 -4.73
N VAL A 36 1.35 -3.74 -4.71
CA VAL A 36 0.34 -2.73 -5.01
C VAL A 36 0.72 -2.06 -6.31
N PHE A 37 -0.22 -2.07 -7.26
CA PHE A 37 -0.02 -1.53 -8.61
C PHE A 37 -0.82 -0.24 -8.71
N LEU A 38 -0.11 0.89 -8.85
CA LEU A 38 -0.74 2.22 -8.92
C LEU A 38 -0.38 2.84 -10.27
N LYS A 39 -1.39 3.20 -11.03
CA LYS A 39 -1.16 3.96 -12.27
C LYS A 39 -0.97 5.44 -11.95
N THR A 40 -0.27 6.14 -12.81
CA THR A 40 -0.04 7.58 -12.68
C THR A 40 -1.34 8.32 -12.35
N GLY A 41 -1.29 9.15 -11.33
CA GLY A 41 -2.44 9.92 -10.87
C GLY A 41 -3.31 9.21 -9.85
N CYS A 42 -3.03 7.93 -9.54
CA CYS A 42 -3.75 7.21 -8.50
C CYS A 42 -3.52 7.86 -7.15
N ILE A 43 -4.61 8.12 -6.43
CA ILE A 43 -4.56 8.69 -5.09
C ILE A 43 -5.06 7.66 -4.10
N VAL A 44 -4.23 7.40 -3.08
CA VAL A 44 -4.64 6.67 -1.89
C VAL A 44 -5.02 7.72 -0.86
N PRO A 45 -6.32 7.86 -0.55
CA PRO A 45 -6.77 8.91 0.37
C PRO A 45 -6.13 8.82 1.76
N ALA A 46 -6.11 9.93 2.47
CA ALA A 46 -5.57 9.97 3.82
C ALA A 46 -6.31 8.99 4.72
N HIS A 47 -5.54 8.15 5.39
CA HIS A 47 -6.05 7.11 6.29
C HIS A 47 -4.98 6.75 7.31
N ASP A 48 -5.39 6.06 8.35
CA ASP A 48 -4.46 5.47 9.30
C ASP A 48 -4.94 4.06 9.66
N HIS A 49 -4.03 3.29 10.21
CA HIS A 49 -4.30 1.93 10.68
C HIS A 49 -3.29 1.60 11.78
N HIS A 50 -3.67 0.69 12.67
CA HIS A 50 -2.77 0.29 13.75
C HIS A 50 -1.57 -0.51 13.28
N ASN A 51 -1.65 -1.10 12.08
CA ASN A 51 -0.58 -1.90 11.50
C ASN A 51 0.66 -1.05 11.27
N GLU A 52 1.82 -1.62 11.59
CA GLU A 52 3.10 -1.08 11.12
C GLU A 52 3.26 -1.42 9.65
N GLN A 53 3.80 -0.50 8.87
CA GLN A 53 3.92 -0.67 7.42
C GLN A 53 5.33 -0.33 6.95
N ILE A 54 5.88 -1.19 6.09
CA ILE A 54 7.08 -0.89 5.32
C ILE A 54 6.68 -0.83 3.86
N THR A 55 6.98 0.29 3.22
CA THR A 55 6.70 0.51 1.81
C THR A 55 8.02 0.53 1.04
N TYR A 56 8.16 -0.36 0.07
CA TYR A 56 9.35 -0.46 -0.77
C TYR A 56 8.93 -0.25 -2.22
N ILE A 57 9.38 0.85 -2.82
CA ILE A 57 9.05 1.14 -4.22
C ILE A 57 10.01 0.37 -5.12
N LEU A 58 9.46 -0.54 -5.90
CA LEU A 58 10.22 -1.35 -6.85
C LEU A 58 10.36 -0.63 -8.19
N GLU A 59 9.32 0.07 -8.62
CA GLU A 59 9.29 0.83 -9.87
C GLU A 59 8.41 2.06 -9.65
N GLY A 60 8.78 3.19 -10.22
CA GLY A 60 7.98 4.40 -10.18
C GLY A 60 8.30 5.32 -9.02
N CYS A 61 7.30 6.08 -8.60
CA CYS A 61 7.44 7.07 -7.54
C CYS A 61 6.10 7.36 -6.88
N LEU A 62 6.06 7.27 -5.55
CA LEU A 62 4.91 7.70 -4.75
C LEU A 62 5.28 8.94 -3.95
N ARG A 63 4.36 9.91 -3.94
CA ARG A 63 4.46 11.08 -3.09
C ARG A 63 3.56 10.86 -1.87
N PHE A 64 4.14 11.02 -0.67
CA PHE A 64 3.44 10.83 0.58
C PHE A 64 3.29 12.14 1.34
N TRP A 65 2.11 12.36 1.90
CA TRP A 65 1.84 13.38 2.91
C TRP A 65 1.56 12.65 4.22
N LEU A 66 2.28 13.03 5.27
CA LEU A 66 2.31 12.28 6.53
C LEU A 66 1.80 13.14 7.68
N GLY A 67 1.11 12.51 8.63
CA GLY A 67 0.60 13.16 9.83
C GLY A 67 -0.50 14.19 9.51
N GLU A 68 -0.38 15.38 10.08
CA GLU A 68 -1.37 16.44 9.87
C GLU A 68 -1.46 16.89 8.41
N HIS A 69 -0.38 16.75 7.65
CA HIS A 69 -0.35 17.14 6.25
C HIS A 69 -1.04 16.13 5.34
N ALA A 70 -1.37 14.94 5.86
CA ALA A 70 -2.04 13.92 5.06
C ALA A 70 -3.48 14.35 4.70
N ASP A 71 -4.18 14.99 5.65
CA ASP A 71 -5.56 15.43 5.43
C ASP A 71 -5.66 16.71 4.63
N ALA A 72 -4.64 17.58 4.73
CA ALA A 72 -4.60 18.87 4.04
C ALA A 72 -3.27 18.98 3.30
N PRO A 73 -3.06 18.15 2.26
CA PRO A 73 -1.77 18.11 1.57
C PRO A 73 -1.47 19.44 0.88
N GLY A 74 -0.28 19.93 1.14
CA GLY A 74 0.25 21.15 0.53
C GLY A 74 1.61 20.87 -0.04
N VAL A 75 2.59 21.68 0.38
CA VAL A 75 3.98 21.58 -0.12
C VAL A 75 4.87 20.65 0.70
N VAL A 76 4.39 20.19 1.86
CA VAL A 76 5.19 19.30 2.72
C VAL A 76 4.90 17.85 2.37
N TYR A 77 5.82 17.24 1.66
CA TYR A 77 5.66 15.86 1.19
C TYR A 77 7.03 15.17 1.13
N THR A 78 6.98 13.85 0.99
CA THR A 78 8.15 13.01 0.79
C THR A 78 7.92 12.16 -0.45
N ASP A 79 8.84 12.25 -1.41
CA ASP A 79 8.80 11.40 -2.60
C ASP A 79 9.66 10.17 -2.37
N VAL A 80 9.07 8.99 -2.61
CA VAL A 80 9.73 7.71 -2.47
C VAL A 80 9.88 7.13 -3.88
N HIS A 81 11.14 7.01 -4.31
CA HIS A 81 11.48 6.55 -5.66
C HIS A 81 11.84 5.07 -5.67
N ALA A 82 11.94 4.49 -6.85
CA ALA A 82 12.39 3.10 -7.01
C ALA A 82 13.69 2.86 -6.25
N GLY A 83 13.72 1.78 -5.48
CA GLY A 83 14.86 1.43 -4.65
C GLY A 83 14.86 2.05 -3.26
N GLU A 84 13.86 2.89 -2.96
CA GLU A 84 13.76 3.56 -1.66
C GLU A 84 12.65 2.93 -0.81
N VAL A 85 12.78 3.06 0.49
CA VAL A 85 11.89 2.46 1.48
C VAL A 85 11.39 3.52 2.44
N LEU A 86 10.08 3.52 2.71
CA LEU A 86 9.46 4.38 3.72
C LEU A 86 8.94 3.51 4.86
N LEU A 87 9.34 3.84 6.09
CA LEU A 87 8.85 3.15 7.29
C LEU A 87 7.72 3.97 7.89
N ILE A 88 6.53 3.38 7.96
CA ILE A 88 5.33 4.07 8.47
C ILE A 88 4.90 3.43 9.78
N PRO A 89 5.08 4.14 10.92
CA PRO A 89 4.64 3.63 12.21
C PRO A 89 3.13 3.41 12.26
N GLY A 90 2.70 2.45 13.07
CA GLY A 90 1.27 2.24 13.31
C GLY A 90 0.61 3.52 13.83
N GLY A 91 -0.57 3.82 13.31
CA GLY A 91 -1.34 4.99 13.71
C GLY A 91 -0.98 6.29 13.00
N LEU A 92 0.12 6.33 12.24
CA LEU A 92 0.48 7.55 11.51
C LEU A 92 -0.42 7.71 10.28
N ARG A 93 -1.15 8.80 10.24
CA ARG A 93 -2.03 9.11 9.12
C ARG A 93 -1.21 9.44 7.89
N HIS A 94 -1.58 8.91 6.74
CA HIS A 94 -0.81 9.09 5.50
C HIS A 94 -1.73 9.07 4.28
N ARG A 95 -1.28 9.79 3.25
CA ARG A 95 -1.91 9.87 1.93
C ARG A 95 -0.82 9.73 0.89
N ALA A 96 -1.15 9.11 -0.24
CA ALA A 96 -0.16 8.94 -1.31
C ALA A 96 -0.75 9.26 -2.66
N GLU A 97 0.11 9.67 -3.57
CA GLU A 97 -0.23 9.89 -4.97
C GLU A 97 0.87 9.28 -5.85
N ALA A 98 0.48 8.53 -6.86
CA ALA A 98 1.43 7.98 -7.82
C ALA A 98 1.80 9.04 -8.85
N LEU A 99 3.06 9.46 -8.84
CA LEU A 99 3.59 10.43 -9.81
C LEU A 99 3.91 9.76 -11.15
N GLU A 100 4.13 8.46 -11.12
CA GLU A 100 4.39 7.58 -12.26
C GLU A 100 3.65 6.27 -12.01
N ASP A 101 3.58 5.42 -13.03
CA ASP A 101 3.11 4.06 -12.82
C ASP A 101 4.06 3.38 -11.84
N THR A 102 3.51 2.86 -10.75
CA THR A 102 4.29 2.42 -9.61
C THR A 102 3.97 0.98 -9.24
N LEU A 103 5.02 0.22 -8.96
CA LEU A 103 4.93 -1.06 -8.28
C LEU A 103 5.50 -0.89 -6.88
N ASP A 104 4.62 -1.00 -5.89
CA ASP A 104 4.93 -0.82 -4.48
C ASP A 104 4.82 -2.18 -3.79
N LEU A 105 5.83 -2.53 -2.99
CA LEU A 105 5.80 -3.71 -2.14
C LEU A 105 5.57 -3.25 -0.71
N ASP A 106 4.41 -3.60 -0.17
CA ASP A 106 4.04 -3.25 1.21
C ASP A 106 4.14 -4.47 2.12
N VAL A 107 4.71 -4.27 3.30
CA VAL A 107 4.75 -5.29 4.35
C VAL A 107 4.03 -4.72 5.57
N PHE A 108 3.12 -5.49 6.15
CA PHE A 108 2.33 -5.08 7.31
C PHE A 108 2.48 -6.07 8.46
N ASN A 109 2.49 -5.54 9.69
CA ASN A 109 2.40 -6.32 10.91
C ASN A 109 1.45 -5.59 11.89
N PRO A 110 0.36 -6.20 12.33
CA PRO A 110 -0.21 -7.47 11.87
C PRO A 110 -0.84 -7.35 10.46
N PRO A 111 -1.36 -8.43 9.90
CA PRO A 111 -2.04 -8.36 8.60
C PRO A 111 -3.18 -7.35 8.59
N ARG A 112 -3.38 -6.69 7.44
CA ARG A 112 -4.46 -5.73 7.24
C ARG A 112 -5.81 -6.46 7.20
N GLN A 113 -6.54 -6.45 8.30
CA GLN A 113 -7.84 -7.11 8.37
C GLN A 113 -8.85 -6.50 7.40
N ASP A 114 -8.79 -5.17 7.20
CA ASP A 114 -9.66 -4.48 6.25
C ASP A 114 -9.41 -4.90 4.80
N TRP A 115 -8.19 -5.33 4.47
CA TRP A 115 -7.88 -5.86 3.15
C TRP A 115 -8.37 -7.30 3.00
N LEU A 116 -8.34 -8.07 4.07
CA LEU A 116 -8.77 -9.48 4.06
C LEU A 116 -10.29 -9.61 4.01
N ASP A 117 -11.03 -8.70 4.63
CA ASP A 117 -12.49 -8.76 4.68
C ASP A 117 -13.17 -7.76 3.73
N SER A 118 -12.39 -7.07 2.91
CA SER A 118 -12.87 -6.11 1.92
C SER A 118 -13.63 -4.92 2.51
N SER A 119 -13.30 -4.53 3.75
CA SER A 119 -13.87 -3.34 4.38
C SER A 119 -13.07 -2.07 4.12
N ASP A 120 -12.16 -2.12 3.15
CA ASP A 120 -11.27 -1.03 2.75
C ASP A 120 -11.93 -0.13 1.69
N ALA A 121 -13.10 0.42 2.02
CA ALA A 121 -13.89 1.21 1.08
C ALA A 121 -13.15 2.41 0.51
N TYR A 122 -12.22 3.00 1.28
CA TYR A 122 -11.46 4.18 0.83
C TYR A 122 -10.56 3.89 -0.38
N LEU A 123 -10.23 2.62 -0.63
CA LEU A 123 -9.43 2.20 -1.79
C LEU A 123 -10.28 1.82 -2.98
N ARG A 124 -11.57 1.54 -2.76
CA ARG A 124 -12.45 1.00 -3.81
C ARG A 124 -13.22 2.12 -4.46
N ARG A 125 -12.93 2.35 -5.74
CA ARG A 125 -13.56 3.40 -6.53
C ARG A 125 -14.09 2.80 -7.82
N GLU A 126 -15.27 3.22 -8.23
CA GLU A 126 -15.86 2.77 -9.49
C GLU A 126 -15.25 3.48 -10.69
N LYS A 127 -14.55 4.59 -10.46
CA LYS A 127 -14.00 5.42 -11.54
C LYS A 127 -12.55 5.75 -11.31
#